data_3a87df1cfbdd95eedb6361ebd3be4e2e
#
_entry.id   3a87df1cfbdd95eedb6361ebd3be4e2e
#
_cell.length_a   1.000
_cell.length_b   1.000
_cell.length_c   1.000
_cell.angle_alpha   90.00
_cell.angle_beta   90.00
_cell.angle_gamma   90.00
#
_symmetry.space_group_name_H-M   'P 1'
#
loop_
_entity.id
_entity.type
_entity.pdbx_description
1 polymer ?
#
loop_
_entity_poly.entity_id
_entity_poly.type
_entity_poly.pdbx_seq_one_letter_code
_entity_poly.pdbx_strand_id
1 'polypeptide(L)'
;MEEINYGHKPVLLHECLDALAIKPDGVYLDGTLGRAGHSLEIVRRLTAGGRLIALDRDETAIEAAQRRLADYMDRVTLVHSNFSALDDVLRELGVRGVDGMLFDLGVSSPQLDDATRGFSYKQDAPLDMRMDESATYTARELVNTVSYEELKRILYEYGEERYAPAIAKKICAYRAEKPIETTLELADLIRSAMPAAALREKQHPAKRSFQAIRIAVNDELGELPPMLRAAEKNLKPGGRLAVITFHSLEDRIVKRELQALATGCTCPPEFPVCVCGKKPKMKLITRKPIVSGEEELNENPRARSAKLRVAEKC
;
A
#
# COMPACT_ATOMS: atom_id res chain seq x y z
N MET A 1 -4.97 11.33 -31.76
CA MET A 1 -5.11 10.31 -30.69
C MET A 1 -5.77 11.01 -29.53
N GLU A 2 -7.01 10.62 -29.17
CA GLU A 2 -7.64 11.14 -27.96
C GLU A 2 -6.77 10.74 -26.77
N GLU A 3 -6.33 11.72 -26.00
CA GLU A 3 -5.73 11.46 -24.69
C GLU A 3 -6.78 10.78 -23.84
N ILE A 4 -6.62 9.48 -23.59
CA ILE A 4 -7.44 8.77 -22.62
C ILE A 4 -7.14 9.43 -21.28
N ASN A 5 -8.05 10.26 -20.82
CA ASN A 5 -7.95 10.94 -19.53
C ASN A 5 -8.07 9.89 -18.43
N TYR A 6 -6.94 9.39 -17.92
CA TYR A 6 -6.89 8.41 -16.83
C TYR A 6 -7.29 8.99 -15.46
N GLY A 7 -7.82 10.23 -15.44
CA GLY A 7 -8.62 10.83 -14.36
C GLY A 7 -7.92 11.11 -13.03
N HIS A 8 -6.74 10.54 -12.77
CA HIS A 8 -6.07 10.71 -11.49
C HIS A 8 -4.57 10.98 -11.65
N LYS A 9 -4.12 12.08 -11.03
CA LYS A 9 -2.68 12.33 -10.88
C LYS A 9 -2.11 11.39 -9.81
N PRO A 10 -0.92 10.78 -10.04
CA PRO A 10 -0.24 10.01 -9.00
C PRO A 10 0.06 10.89 -7.78
N VAL A 11 -0.07 10.32 -6.59
CA VAL A 11 0.17 11.03 -5.34
C VAL A 11 1.68 11.26 -5.15
N LEU A 12 2.09 12.49 -4.75
CA LEU A 12 3.48 12.86 -4.51
C LEU A 12 4.40 12.51 -5.70
N LEU A 13 3.91 12.69 -6.92
CA LEU A 13 4.62 12.27 -8.13
C LEU A 13 6.03 12.87 -8.24
N HIS A 14 6.13 14.19 -8.12
CA HIS A 14 7.41 14.89 -8.26
C HIS A 14 8.39 14.49 -7.16
N GLU A 15 7.90 14.40 -5.94
CA GLU A 15 8.67 14.01 -4.77
C GLU A 15 9.19 12.57 -4.88
N CYS A 16 8.39 11.65 -5.46
CA CYS A 16 8.82 10.28 -5.74
C CYS A 16 9.91 10.20 -6.80
N LEU A 17 9.78 10.95 -7.88
CA LEU A 17 10.76 10.97 -8.96
C LEU A 17 12.09 11.57 -8.49
N ASP A 18 12.05 12.64 -7.70
CA ASP A 18 13.22 13.27 -7.09
C ASP A 18 13.86 12.32 -6.06
N ALA A 19 13.04 11.65 -5.25
CA ALA A 19 13.50 10.68 -4.28
C ALA A 19 14.23 9.51 -4.91
N LEU A 20 13.74 9.00 -6.05
CA LEU A 20 14.35 7.88 -6.76
C LEU A 20 15.68 8.24 -7.40
N ALA A 21 15.97 9.52 -7.65
CA ALA A 21 17.20 10.00 -8.30
C ALA A 21 17.50 9.21 -9.60
N ILE A 22 16.53 9.19 -10.51
CA ILE A 22 16.49 8.30 -11.66
C ILE A 22 17.72 8.48 -12.56
N LYS A 23 18.46 7.37 -12.77
CA LYS A 23 19.54 7.25 -13.75
C LYS A 23 18.96 6.77 -15.06
N PRO A 24 19.29 7.39 -16.21
CA PRO A 24 18.68 7.03 -17.50
C PRO A 24 18.88 5.57 -17.95
N ASP A 25 19.97 4.94 -17.53
CA ASP A 25 20.34 3.55 -17.82
C ASP A 25 20.09 2.60 -16.64
N GLY A 26 19.44 3.09 -15.58
CA GLY A 26 19.16 2.34 -14.34
C GLY A 26 18.04 1.32 -14.48
N VAL A 27 17.98 0.40 -13.53
CA VAL A 27 16.91 -0.57 -13.37
C VAL A 27 16.03 -0.16 -12.20
N TYR A 28 14.74 -0.01 -12.42
CA TYR A 28 13.78 0.42 -11.40
C TYR A 28 12.68 -0.62 -11.22
N LEU A 29 12.10 -0.64 -10.01
CA LEU A 29 10.95 -1.46 -9.68
C LEU A 29 9.84 -0.57 -9.12
N ASP A 30 8.64 -0.68 -9.71
CA ASP A 30 7.39 -0.18 -9.14
C ASP A 30 6.60 -1.37 -8.60
N GLY A 31 6.49 -1.50 -7.28
CA GLY A 31 5.83 -2.64 -6.64
C GLY A 31 4.32 -2.50 -6.52
N THR A 32 3.75 -1.37 -6.98
CA THR A 32 2.34 -0.99 -6.86
C THR A 32 1.91 -0.24 -8.11
N LEU A 33 1.94 -0.95 -9.23
CA LEU A 33 1.77 -0.38 -10.57
C LEU A 33 0.49 0.45 -10.75
N GLY A 34 -0.65 -0.07 -10.23
CA GLY A 34 -1.96 0.55 -10.39
C GLY A 34 -2.25 0.89 -11.86
N ARG A 35 -2.63 2.13 -12.12
CA ARG A 35 -2.85 2.63 -13.50
C ARG A 35 -1.56 3.15 -14.14
N ALA A 36 -0.39 2.73 -13.70
CA ALA A 36 0.93 3.09 -14.22
C ALA A 36 1.23 4.60 -14.21
N GLY A 37 0.72 5.34 -13.24
CA GLY A 37 0.95 6.79 -13.18
C GLY A 37 2.40 7.13 -12.87
N HIS A 38 2.96 6.59 -11.80
CA HIS A 38 4.37 6.72 -11.46
C HIS A 38 5.27 6.00 -12.49
N SER A 39 4.89 4.78 -12.87
CA SER A 39 5.63 3.96 -13.85
C SER A 39 5.84 4.67 -15.17
N LEU A 40 4.84 5.37 -15.71
CA LEU A 40 4.96 6.15 -16.95
C LEU A 40 6.00 7.26 -16.81
N GLU A 41 6.00 7.97 -15.71
CA GLU A 41 6.95 9.05 -15.48
C GLU A 41 8.37 8.55 -15.17
N ILE A 42 8.51 7.37 -14.58
CA ILE A 42 9.80 6.70 -14.43
C ILE A 42 10.34 6.30 -15.79
N VAL A 43 9.56 5.56 -16.61
CA VAL A 43 10.03 5.03 -17.88
C VAL A 43 10.35 6.12 -18.91
N ARG A 44 9.66 7.27 -18.87
CA ARG A 44 9.98 8.45 -19.69
C ARG A 44 11.38 9.02 -19.44
N ARG A 45 11.94 8.77 -18.25
CA ARG A 45 13.28 9.21 -17.85
C ARG A 45 14.36 8.19 -18.18
N LEU A 46 13.96 6.98 -18.60
CA LEU A 46 14.89 5.92 -18.97
C LEU A 46 15.24 6.01 -20.47
N THR A 47 16.48 5.65 -20.76
CA THR A 47 16.99 5.44 -22.13
C THR A 47 16.90 3.96 -22.51
N ALA A 48 17.42 3.58 -23.71
CA ALA A 48 17.42 2.20 -24.18
C ALA A 48 18.18 1.20 -23.28
N GLY A 49 19.09 1.68 -22.43
CA GLY A 49 19.79 0.85 -21.43
C GLY A 49 19.04 0.68 -20.11
N GLY A 50 18.04 1.53 -19.85
CA GLY A 50 17.25 1.50 -18.62
C GLY A 50 16.09 0.50 -18.70
N ARG A 51 15.64 0.01 -17.54
CA ARG A 51 14.57 -0.96 -17.45
C ARG A 51 13.64 -0.65 -16.26
N LEU A 52 12.33 -0.81 -16.46
CA LEU A 52 11.32 -0.77 -15.43
C LEU A 52 10.68 -2.16 -15.27
N ILE A 53 10.63 -2.64 -14.04
CA ILE A 53 9.87 -3.83 -13.64
C ILE A 53 8.72 -3.31 -12.81
N ALA A 54 7.48 -3.67 -13.14
CA ALA A 54 6.32 -3.17 -12.44
C ALA A 54 5.39 -4.32 -12.06
N LEU A 55 5.03 -4.35 -10.77
CA LEU A 55 4.22 -5.39 -10.17
C LEU A 55 2.85 -4.84 -9.75
N ASP A 56 1.84 -5.65 -9.91
CA ASP A 56 0.56 -5.46 -9.22
C ASP A 56 -0.10 -6.81 -8.96
N ARG A 57 -0.85 -6.92 -7.87
CA ARG A 57 -1.67 -8.10 -7.57
C ARG A 57 -3.06 -8.03 -8.22
N ASP A 58 -3.46 -6.88 -8.77
CA ASP A 58 -4.70 -6.68 -9.49
C ASP A 58 -4.47 -6.85 -11.00
N GLU A 59 -5.03 -7.90 -11.58
CA GLU A 59 -4.86 -8.19 -13.01
C GLU A 59 -5.44 -7.04 -13.89
N THR A 60 -6.51 -6.39 -13.42
CA THR A 60 -7.08 -5.23 -14.13
C THR A 60 -6.13 -4.03 -14.19
N ALA A 61 -5.27 -3.90 -13.18
CA ALA A 61 -4.20 -2.90 -13.18
C ALA A 61 -3.13 -3.23 -14.22
N ILE A 62 -2.71 -4.50 -14.30
CA ILE A 62 -1.74 -4.97 -15.32
C ILE A 62 -2.24 -4.69 -16.73
N GLU A 63 -3.50 -5.04 -17.04
CA GLU A 63 -4.09 -4.78 -18.35
C GLU A 63 -4.17 -3.27 -18.68
N ALA A 64 -4.56 -2.47 -17.73
CA ALA A 64 -4.64 -1.01 -17.92
C ALA A 64 -3.25 -0.40 -18.14
N ALA A 65 -2.25 -0.88 -17.38
CA ALA A 65 -0.87 -0.43 -17.51
C ALA A 65 -0.26 -0.85 -18.86
N GLN A 66 -0.55 -2.04 -19.34
CA GLN A 66 -0.10 -2.51 -20.65
C GLN A 66 -0.54 -1.56 -21.77
N ARG A 67 -1.78 -1.10 -21.74
CA ARG A 67 -2.29 -0.10 -22.68
C ARG A 67 -1.60 1.25 -22.52
N ARG A 68 -1.43 1.70 -21.28
CA ARG A 68 -0.83 3.02 -20.99
C ARG A 68 0.66 3.10 -21.28
N LEU A 69 1.38 2.00 -21.15
CA LEU A 69 2.82 1.91 -21.36
C LEU A 69 3.20 1.31 -22.73
N ALA A 70 2.24 1.18 -23.66
CA ALA A 70 2.42 0.49 -24.95
C ALA A 70 3.67 0.97 -25.72
N ASP A 71 3.95 2.27 -25.72
CA ASP A 71 5.10 2.87 -26.40
C ASP A 71 6.46 2.59 -25.73
N TYR A 72 6.46 1.97 -24.56
CA TYR A 72 7.64 1.73 -23.72
C TYR A 72 7.87 0.26 -23.40
N MET A 73 7.10 -0.67 -24.00
CA MET A 73 7.17 -2.09 -23.68
C MET A 73 8.50 -2.75 -24.03
N ASP A 74 9.34 -2.07 -24.81
CA ASP A 74 10.73 -2.47 -25.08
C ASP A 74 11.61 -2.46 -23.83
N ARG A 75 11.26 -1.67 -22.81
CA ARG A 75 12.00 -1.48 -21.55
C ARG A 75 11.17 -1.68 -20.30
N VAL A 76 9.91 -2.10 -20.43
CA VAL A 76 9.00 -2.38 -19.29
C VAL A 76 8.70 -3.87 -19.22
N THR A 77 8.74 -4.42 -18.00
CA THR A 77 8.27 -5.77 -17.71
C THR A 77 7.15 -5.66 -16.69
N LEU A 78 5.94 -6.08 -17.07
CA LEU A 78 4.78 -6.12 -16.18
C LEU A 78 4.67 -7.53 -15.58
N VAL A 79 4.43 -7.63 -14.27
CA VAL A 79 4.33 -8.90 -13.56
C VAL A 79 3.10 -8.88 -12.66
N HIS A 80 2.17 -9.82 -12.87
CA HIS A 80 1.05 -10.05 -11.95
C HIS A 80 1.59 -10.78 -10.72
N SER A 81 1.85 -10.03 -9.65
CA SER A 81 2.43 -10.55 -8.41
C SER A 81 2.20 -9.60 -7.24
N ASN A 82 2.16 -10.14 -6.03
CA ASN A 82 2.24 -9.33 -4.83
C ASN A 82 3.67 -8.80 -4.64
N PHE A 83 3.81 -7.57 -4.16
CA PHE A 83 5.11 -6.95 -3.90
C PHE A 83 5.93 -7.67 -2.82
N SER A 84 5.31 -8.46 -1.94
CA SER A 84 6.05 -9.29 -0.96
C SER A 84 6.87 -10.39 -1.64
N ALA A 85 6.50 -10.81 -2.84
CA ALA A 85 7.21 -11.80 -3.66
C ALA A 85 8.31 -11.18 -4.54
N LEU A 86 8.65 -9.89 -4.38
CA LEU A 86 9.59 -9.20 -5.26
C LEU A 86 10.96 -9.86 -5.37
N ASP A 87 11.43 -10.55 -4.32
CA ASP A 87 12.71 -11.27 -4.34
C ASP A 87 12.68 -12.44 -5.34
N ASP A 88 11.58 -13.19 -5.37
CA ASP A 88 11.37 -14.29 -6.29
C ASP A 88 11.20 -13.77 -7.72
N VAL A 89 10.42 -12.72 -7.91
CA VAL A 89 10.21 -12.08 -9.22
C VAL A 89 11.54 -11.61 -9.81
N LEU A 90 12.36 -10.88 -9.05
CA LEU A 90 13.66 -10.41 -9.53
C LEU A 90 14.61 -11.56 -9.87
N ARG A 91 14.59 -12.64 -9.08
CA ARG A 91 15.39 -13.85 -9.32
C ARG A 91 14.96 -14.53 -10.63
N GLU A 92 13.66 -14.71 -10.87
CA GLU A 92 13.11 -15.32 -12.09
C GLU A 92 13.43 -14.49 -13.34
N LEU A 93 13.41 -13.17 -13.22
CA LEU A 93 13.79 -12.25 -14.30
C LEU A 93 15.31 -12.13 -14.49
N GLY A 94 16.12 -12.81 -13.68
CA GLY A 94 17.58 -12.75 -13.74
C GLY A 94 18.17 -11.38 -13.35
N VAL A 95 17.43 -10.56 -12.58
CA VAL A 95 17.83 -9.22 -12.17
C VAL A 95 18.59 -9.31 -10.83
N ARG A 96 19.88 -8.97 -10.84
CA ARG A 96 20.77 -9.07 -9.68
C ARG A 96 20.73 -7.86 -8.75
N GLY A 97 19.96 -6.83 -9.08
CA GLY A 97 19.77 -5.64 -8.25
C GLY A 97 19.21 -4.47 -9.05
N VAL A 98 18.51 -3.58 -8.36
CA VAL A 98 17.86 -2.41 -8.94
C VAL A 98 18.42 -1.12 -8.37
N ASP A 99 18.34 -0.02 -9.14
CA ASP A 99 18.82 1.30 -8.76
C ASP A 99 17.79 2.08 -7.94
N GLY A 100 16.51 1.69 -8.01
CA GLY A 100 15.47 2.27 -7.18
C GLY A 100 14.20 1.44 -7.15
N MET A 101 13.45 1.58 -6.05
CA MET A 101 12.14 0.94 -5.86
C MET A 101 11.14 1.96 -5.35
N LEU A 102 9.92 1.88 -5.87
CA LEU A 102 8.76 2.65 -5.44
C LEU A 102 7.64 1.71 -4.99
N PHE A 103 7.01 2.06 -3.88
CA PHE A 103 5.78 1.44 -3.39
C PHE A 103 4.79 2.52 -3.01
N ASP A 104 3.66 2.59 -3.72
CA ASP A 104 2.50 3.44 -3.43
C ASP A 104 1.42 2.57 -2.78
N LEU A 105 1.45 2.49 -1.44
CA LEU A 105 0.66 1.51 -0.68
C LEU A 105 -0.84 1.85 -0.66
N GLY A 106 -1.64 0.86 -0.32
CA GLY A 106 -3.08 1.00 -0.15
C GLY A 106 -3.89 0.67 -1.40
N VAL A 107 -5.11 1.21 -1.47
CA VAL A 107 -6.06 0.94 -2.56
C VAL A 107 -5.91 1.94 -3.70
N SER A 108 -6.00 1.45 -4.91
CA SER A 108 -6.02 2.31 -6.10
C SER A 108 -7.35 3.07 -6.22
N SER A 109 -7.33 4.22 -6.90
CA SER A 109 -8.54 4.98 -7.15
C SER A 109 -9.63 4.17 -7.88
N PRO A 110 -9.31 3.38 -8.92
CA PRO A 110 -10.31 2.54 -9.57
C PRO A 110 -10.98 1.52 -8.63
N GLN A 111 -10.22 0.90 -7.72
CA GLN A 111 -10.79 0.00 -6.73
C GLN A 111 -11.80 0.68 -5.81
N LEU A 112 -11.59 1.98 -5.47
CA LEU A 112 -12.53 2.76 -4.67
C LEU A 112 -13.72 3.28 -5.48
N ASP A 113 -13.54 3.56 -6.77
CA ASP A 113 -14.55 4.17 -7.63
C ASP A 113 -15.47 3.13 -8.26
N ASP A 114 -14.99 1.91 -8.47
CA ASP A 114 -15.79 0.77 -8.89
C ASP A 114 -16.55 0.18 -7.70
N ALA A 115 -17.86 0.45 -7.65
CA ALA A 115 -18.71 -0.04 -6.57
C ALA A 115 -18.69 -1.57 -6.46
N THR A 116 -18.58 -2.30 -7.58
CA THR A 116 -18.61 -3.77 -7.61
C THR A 116 -17.47 -4.43 -6.85
N ARG A 117 -16.34 -3.71 -6.67
CA ARG A 117 -15.19 -4.16 -5.87
C ARG A 117 -15.43 -4.12 -4.36
N GLY A 118 -16.53 -3.53 -3.87
CA GLY A 118 -16.96 -3.56 -2.47
C GLY A 118 -16.10 -2.76 -1.48
N PHE A 119 -15.21 -1.87 -1.91
CA PHE A 119 -14.37 -1.05 -1.02
C PHE A 119 -15.12 0.15 -0.41
N SER A 120 -16.21 0.57 -1.02
CA SER A 120 -16.92 1.79 -0.63
C SER A 120 -18.09 1.49 0.32
N TYR A 121 -18.18 2.25 1.41
CA TYR A 121 -19.33 2.28 2.32
C TYR A 121 -20.41 3.29 1.92
N LYS A 122 -20.31 3.87 0.73
CA LYS A 122 -21.22 4.92 0.24
C LYS A 122 -22.22 4.41 -0.81
N GLN A 123 -21.90 3.31 -1.46
CA GLN A 123 -22.68 2.70 -2.52
C GLN A 123 -22.95 1.25 -2.15
N ASP A 124 -24.15 0.76 -2.48
CA ASP A 124 -24.47 -0.65 -2.23
C ASP A 124 -23.85 -1.54 -3.30
N ALA A 125 -23.13 -2.56 -2.84
CA ALA A 125 -22.40 -3.49 -3.70
C ALA A 125 -22.12 -4.79 -2.94
N PRO A 126 -21.75 -5.89 -3.62
CA PRO A 126 -21.25 -7.08 -2.97
C PRO A 126 -20.10 -6.77 -2.01
N LEU A 127 -20.08 -7.41 -0.84
CA LEU A 127 -19.06 -7.20 0.19
C LEU A 127 -17.80 -8.01 -0.15
N ASP A 128 -16.99 -7.50 -1.08
CA ASP A 128 -15.81 -8.18 -1.62
C ASP A 128 -14.50 -7.70 -0.96
N MET A 129 -14.02 -6.53 -1.28
CA MET A 129 -12.78 -5.88 -0.82
C MET A 129 -11.48 -6.60 -1.20
N ARG A 130 -11.48 -7.61 -2.06
CA ARG A 130 -10.23 -8.20 -2.55
C ARG A 130 -9.52 -7.23 -3.49
N MET A 131 -8.23 -7.08 -3.32
CA MET A 131 -7.38 -6.37 -4.30
C MET A 131 -7.01 -7.29 -5.46
N ASP A 132 -6.76 -8.58 -5.15
CA ASP A 132 -6.58 -9.66 -6.11
C ASP A 132 -7.89 -10.44 -6.25
N GLU A 133 -8.55 -10.33 -7.40
CA GLU A 133 -9.84 -11.01 -7.64
C GLU A 133 -9.69 -12.53 -7.80
N SER A 134 -8.47 -13.04 -8.02
CA SER A 134 -8.21 -14.48 -8.06
C SER A 134 -8.20 -15.13 -6.66
N ALA A 135 -8.02 -14.33 -5.59
CA ALA A 135 -8.13 -14.81 -4.22
C ALA A 135 -9.56 -15.25 -3.91
N THR A 136 -9.73 -16.19 -2.99
CA THR A 136 -11.06 -16.76 -2.66
C THR A 136 -11.69 -16.13 -1.42
N TYR A 137 -10.90 -15.47 -0.57
CA TYR A 137 -11.34 -14.96 0.73
C TYR A 137 -11.75 -13.49 0.64
N THR A 138 -13.05 -13.22 0.71
CA THR A 138 -13.65 -11.88 0.60
C THR A 138 -13.97 -11.28 1.96
N ALA A 139 -14.34 -9.98 1.97
CA ALA A 139 -14.85 -9.32 3.17
C ALA A 139 -16.16 -9.96 3.65
N ARG A 140 -16.97 -10.53 2.74
CA ARG A 140 -18.16 -11.30 3.06
C ARG A 140 -17.83 -12.53 3.88
N GLU A 141 -16.86 -13.34 3.44
CA GLU A 141 -16.40 -14.50 4.22
C GLU A 141 -15.87 -14.05 5.57
N LEU A 142 -15.02 -13.02 5.63
CA LEU A 142 -14.45 -12.53 6.86
C LEU A 142 -15.53 -12.19 7.89
N VAL A 143 -16.46 -11.28 7.55
CA VAL A 143 -17.45 -10.79 8.54
C VAL A 143 -18.46 -11.86 8.95
N ASN A 144 -18.70 -12.86 8.10
CA ASN A 144 -19.65 -13.92 8.37
C ASN A 144 -19.03 -15.15 9.09
N THR A 145 -17.70 -15.33 9.08
CA THR A 145 -17.09 -16.58 9.56
C THR A 145 -16.16 -16.42 10.75
N VAL A 146 -15.39 -15.32 10.85
CA VAL A 146 -14.41 -15.16 11.94
C VAL A 146 -15.09 -15.08 13.31
N SER A 147 -14.39 -15.52 14.36
CA SER A 147 -14.92 -15.45 15.73
C SER A 147 -15.15 -14.00 16.18
N TYR A 148 -16.00 -13.80 17.21
CA TYR A 148 -16.19 -12.48 17.82
C TYR A 148 -14.87 -11.87 18.28
N GLU A 149 -14.01 -12.63 18.93
CA GLU A 149 -12.72 -12.14 19.44
C GLU A 149 -11.81 -11.71 18.30
N GLU A 150 -11.77 -12.48 17.21
CA GLU A 150 -10.96 -12.13 16.04
C GLU A 150 -11.51 -10.90 15.29
N LEU A 151 -12.83 -10.79 15.11
CA LEU A 151 -13.45 -9.62 14.50
C LEU A 151 -13.21 -8.36 15.36
N LYS A 152 -13.36 -8.47 16.68
CA LYS A 152 -13.03 -7.38 17.62
C LYS A 152 -11.56 -6.97 17.51
N ARG A 153 -10.64 -7.94 17.44
CA ARG A 153 -9.19 -7.69 17.26
C ARG A 153 -8.91 -6.95 15.96
N ILE A 154 -9.45 -7.43 14.83
CA ILE A 154 -9.31 -6.80 13.51
C ILE A 154 -9.78 -5.34 13.56
N LEU A 155 -10.98 -5.09 14.04
CA LEU A 155 -11.54 -3.75 14.13
C LEU A 155 -10.71 -2.82 15.02
N TYR A 156 -10.21 -3.32 16.14
CA TYR A 156 -9.41 -2.55 17.09
C TYR A 156 -7.99 -2.29 16.57
N GLU A 157 -7.27 -3.33 16.13
CA GLU A 157 -5.86 -3.23 15.74
C GLU A 157 -5.69 -2.57 14.37
N TYR A 158 -6.51 -2.93 13.38
CA TYR A 158 -6.38 -2.45 11.99
C TYR A 158 -7.21 -1.20 11.69
N GLY A 159 -8.29 -0.99 12.45
CA GLY A 159 -9.14 0.19 12.33
C GLY A 159 -8.83 1.30 13.31
N GLU A 160 -8.07 1.01 14.38
CA GLU A 160 -7.98 1.88 15.56
C GLU A 160 -9.40 2.29 16.04
N GLU A 161 -10.37 1.33 15.95
CA GLU A 161 -11.79 1.55 16.20
C GLU A 161 -12.12 1.31 17.69
N ARG A 162 -12.44 2.40 18.39
CA ARG A 162 -12.73 2.32 19.85
C ARG A 162 -14.06 1.61 20.17
N TYR A 163 -14.97 1.54 19.21
CA TYR A 163 -16.25 0.86 19.35
C TYR A 163 -16.21 -0.59 18.84
N ALA A 164 -15.03 -1.12 18.58
CA ALA A 164 -14.81 -2.48 18.08
C ALA A 164 -15.60 -3.56 18.81
N PRO A 165 -15.69 -3.57 20.19
CA PRO A 165 -16.47 -4.58 20.87
C PRO A 165 -17.98 -4.52 20.56
N ALA A 166 -18.54 -3.32 20.50
CA ALA A 166 -19.97 -3.12 20.21
C ALA A 166 -20.30 -3.48 18.75
N ILE A 167 -19.45 -3.06 17.82
CA ILE A 167 -19.58 -3.35 16.39
C ILE A 167 -19.46 -4.86 16.15
N ALA A 168 -18.43 -5.52 16.66
CA ALA A 168 -18.26 -6.96 16.53
C ALA A 168 -19.44 -7.74 17.10
N LYS A 169 -19.95 -7.35 18.29
CA LYS A 169 -21.14 -7.96 18.90
C LYS A 169 -22.36 -7.82 18.01
N LYS A 170 -22.57 -6.64 17.43
CA LYS A 170 -23.70 -6.36 16.53
C LYS A 170 -23.63 -7.19 15.25
N ILE A 171 -22.46 -7.26 14.62
CA ILE A 171 -22.21 -8.08 13.43
C ILE A 171 -22.47 -9.56 13.74
N CYS A 172 -21.90 -10.08 14.85
CA CYS A 172 -22.07 -11.48 15.22
C CYS A 172 -23.53 -11.84 15.54
N ALA A 173 -24.29 -10.93 16.16
CA ALA A 173 -25.71 -11.15 16.43
C ALA A 173 -26.52 -11.17 15.12
N TYR A 174 -26.25 -10.25 14.21
CA TYR A 174 -26.97 -10.16 12.93
C TYR A 174 -26.69 -11.37 12.03
N ARG A 175 -25.44 -11.78 11.86
CA ARG A 175 -25.07 -12.90 10.99
C ARG A 175 -25.57 -14.26 11.48
N ALA A 176 -25.91 -14.37 12.78
CA ALA A 176 -26.52 -15.58 13.30
C ALA A 176 -27.94 -15.83 12.76
N GLU A 177 -28.62 -14.78 12.31
CA GLU A 177 -29.94 -14.84 11.71
C GLU A 177 -29.90 -14.81 10.18
N LYS A 178 -29.05 -13.96 9.62
CA LYS A 178 -28.93 -13.73 8.19
C LYS A 178 -27.49 -13.31 7.84
N PRO A 179 -26.84 -13.91 6.84
CA PRO A 179 -25.51 -13.46 6.38
C PRO A 179 -25.54 -12.02 5.89
N ILE A 180 -24.42 -11.32 6.10
CA ILE A 180 -24.19 -9.96 5.61
C ILE A 180 -23.64 -10.08 4.18
N GLU A 181 -24.35 -9.51 3.21
CA GLU A 181 -24.05 -9.68 1.79
C GLU A 181 -23.49 -8.42 1.14
N THR A 182 -23.89 -7.22 1.61
CA THR A 182 -23.57 -5.98 0.92
C THR A 182 -22.83 -4.96 1.80
N THR A 183 -22.21 -4.02 1.14
CA THR A 183 -21.45 -2.93 1.77
C THR A 183 -22.34 -2.01 2.61
N LEU A 184 -23.53 -1.63 2.13
CA LEU A 184 -24.44 -0.79 2.90
C LEU A 184 -25.05 -1.53 4.07
N GLU A 185 -25.35 -2.82 3.93
CA GLU A 185 -25.82 -3.65 5.05
C GLU A 185 -24.79 -3.66 6.18
N LEU A 186 -23.51 -3.87 5.88
CA LEU A 186 -22.43 -3.78 6.85
C LEU A 186 -22.27 -2.37 7.43
N ALA A 187 -22.30 -1.33 6.59
CA ALA A 187 -22.16 0.06 7.05
C ALA A 187 -23.28 0.48 8.01
N ASP A 188 -24.51 0.04 7.76
CA ASP A 188 -25.66 0.30 8.63
C ASP A 188 -25.56 -0.45 9.96
N LEU A 189 -25.09 -1.68 9.97
CA LEU A 189 -24.80 -2.43 11.20
C LEU A 189 -23.75 -1.72 12.05
N ILE A 190 -22.65 -1.29 11.45
CA ILE A 190 -21.60 -0.53 12.14
C ILE A 190 -22.19 0.74 12.74
N ARG A 191 -22.91 1.53 11.95
CA ARG A 191 -23.55 2.78 12.40
C ARG A 191 -24.51 2.54 13.56
N SER A 192 -25.31 1.48 13.51
CA SER A 192 -26.30 1.15 14.55
C SER A 192 -25.66 0.70 15.88
N ALA A 193 -24.40 0.27 15.85
CA ALA A 193 -23.63 -0.13 17.03
C ALA A 193 -22.93 1.03 17.75
N MET A 194 -22.90 2.22 17.12
CA MET A 194 -22.16 3.38 17.63
C MET A 194 -23.06 4.33 18.43
N PRO A 195 -22.53 4.99 19.49
CA PRO A 195 -23.29 5.99 20.23
C PRO A 195 -23.53 7.26 19.39
N ALA A 196 -24.62 7.98 19.67
CA ALA A 196 -25.00 9.19 18.95
C ALA A 196 -23.88 10.27 18.90
N ALA A 197 -23.03 10.36 19.90
CA ALA A 197 -21.89 11.26 19.91
C ALA A 197 -20.87 10.94 18.82
N ALA A 198 -20.58 9.66 18.59
CA ALA A 198 -19.66 9.21 17.53
C ALA A 198 -20.22 9.48 16.13
N LEU A 199 -21.54 9.41 15.96
CA LEU A 199 -22.20 9.67 14.66
C LEU A 199 -22.13 11.15 14.23
N ARG A 200 -21.77 12.05 15.14
CA ARG A 200 -21.58 13.49 14.87
C ARG A 200 -20.14 13.86 14.46
N GLU A 201 -19.25 12.90 14.47
CA GLU A 201 -17.87 13.12 14.01
C GLU A 201 -17.85 13.44 12.49
N LYS A 202 -16.83 14.21 12.05
CA LYS A 202 -16.68 14.58 10.62
C LYS A 202 -16.45 13.37 9.71
N GLN A 203 -15.87 12.30 10.24
CA GLN A 203 -15.59 11.09 9.47
C GLN A 203 -16.81 10.17 9.46
N HIS A 204 -17.01 9.50 8.33
CA HIS A 204 -18.08 8.50 8.23
C HIS A 204 -17.88 7.38 9.27
N PRO A 205 -18.92 6.96 10.02
CA PRO A 205 -18.81 5.96 11.09
C PRO A 205 -18.17 4.64 10.64
N ALA A 206 -18.50 4.16 9.45
CA ALA A 206 -17.97 2.90 8.93
C ALA A 206 -16.52 2.99 8.41
N LYS A 207 -15.91 4.18 8.28
CA LYS A 207 -14.58 4.34 7.64
C LYS A 207 -13.51 3.46 8.26
N ARG A 208 -13.38 3.48 9.59
CA ARG A 208 -12.36 2.72 10.32
C ARG A 208 -12.58 1.23 10.23
N SER A 209 -13.83 0.79 10.36
CA SER A 209 -14.19 -0.62 10.27
C SER A 209 -13.98 -1.18 8.85
N PHE A 210 -14.31 -0.42 7.81
CA PHE A 210 -14.03 -0.80 6.41
C PHE A 210 -12.53 -0.89 6.15
N GLN A 211 -11.74 0.08 6.63
CA GLN A 211 -10.28 0.01 6.56
C GLN A 211 -9.76 -1.26 7.26
N ALA A 212 -10.26 -1.57 8.45
CA ALA A 212 -9.82 -2.74 9.22
C ALA A 212 -10.10 -4.06 8.48
N ILE A 213 -11.30 -4.20 7.93
CA ILE A 213 -11.73 -5.38 7.18
C ILE A 213 -10.89 -5.50 5.90
N ARG A 214 -10.70 -4.41 5.17
CA ARG A 214 -9.87 -4.37 3.97
C ARG A 214 -8.43 -4.82 4.24
N ILE A 215 -7.81 -4.28 5.29
CA ILE A 215 -6.46 -4.67 5.73
C ILE A 215 -6.41 -6.17 6.04
N ALA A 216 -7.43 -6.70 6.72
CA ALA A 216 -7.47 -8.12 7.09
C ALA A 216 -7.69 -9.04 5.88
N VAL A 217 -8.55 -8.67 4.93
CA VAL A 217 -8.82 -9.44 3.71
C VAL A 217 -7.57 -9.55 2.85
N ASN A 218 -6.79 -8.46 2.76
CA ASN A 218 -5.67 -8.35 1.83
C ASN A 218 -4.30 -8.53 2.49
N ASP A 219 -4.24 -8.81 3.80
CA ASP A 219 -3.02 -8.88 4.62
C ASP A 219 -2.06 -7.70 4.41
N GLU A 220 -2.63 -6.48 4.22
CA GLU A 220 -1.86 -5.29 3.82
C GLU A 220 -0.68 -4.99 4.75
N LEU A 221 -0.82 -5.24 6.05
CA LEU A 221 0.24 -4.96 7.02
C LEU A 221 1.25 -6.10 7.15
N GLY A 222 0.82 -7.36 6.99
CA GLY A 222 1.69 -8.53 7.06
C GLY A 222 2.70 -8.58 5.92
N GLU A 223 2.32 -8.06 4.75
CA GLU A 223 3.13 -8.01 3.54
C GLU A 223 4.29 -6.96 3.62
N LEU A 224 4.18 -5.94 4.49
CA LEU A 224 5.16 -4.85 4.54
C LEU A 224 6.55 -5.26 5.05
N PRO A 225 6.70 -6.00 6.17
CA PRO A 225 8.02 -6.39 6.65
C PRO A 225 8.79 -7.29 5.66
N PRO A 226 8.19 -8.33 5.03
CA PRO A 226 8.89 -9.11 4.01
C PRO A 226 9.28 -8.26 2.80
N MET A 227 8.40 -7.39 2.31
CA MET A 227 8.68 -6.46 1.21
C MET A 227 9.88 -5.56 1.52
N LEU A 228 9.93 -4.93 2.69
CA LEU A 228 11.02 -4.02 3.07
C LEU A 228 12.37 -4.74 3.20
N ARG A 229 12.36 -5.98 3.71
CA ARG A 229 13.57 -6.82 3.75
C ARG A 229 14.04 -7.23 2.35
N ALA A 230 13.11 -7.60 1.48
CA ALA A 230 13.42 -7.96 0.10
C ALA A 230 13.90 -6.73 -0.69
N ALA A 231 13.32 -5.54 -0.45
CA ALA A 231 13.78 -4.29 -1.03
C ALA A 231 15.23 -3.97 -0.60
N GLU A 232 15.53 -4.07 0.70
CA GLU A 232 16.90 -3.87 1.19
C GLU A 232 17.88 -4.83 0.53
N LYS A 233 17.54 -6.10 0.39
CA LYS A 233 18.39 -7.14 -0.22
C LYS A 233 18.70 -6.86 -1.68
N ASN A 234 17.68 -6.40 -2.45
CA ASN A 234 17.76 -6.30 -3.91
C ASN A 234 18.12 -4.89 -4.43
N LEU A 235 18.24 -3.90 -3.56
CA LEU A 235 18.81 -2.60 -3.95
C LEU A 235 20.32 -2.69 -4.10
N LYS A 236 20.84 -2.09 -5.18
CA LYS A 236 22.29 -1.83 -5.37
C LYS A 236 22.75 -0.79 -4.33
N PRO A 237 24.04 -0.76 -3.96
CA PRO A 237 24.61 0.33 -3.17
C PRO A 237 24.31 1.69 -3.83
N GLY A 238 23.82 2.66 -3.02
CA GLY A 238 23.33 3.95 -3.49
C GLY A 238 21.95 3.92 -4.14
N GLY A 239 21.30 2.74 -4.26
CA GLY A 239 19.93 2.59 -4.73
C GLY A 239 18.91 3.16 -3.74
N ARG A 240 17.80 3.68 -4.24
CA ARG A 240 16.78 4.39 -3.46
C ARG A 240 15.50 3.56 -3.28
N LEU A 241 15.00 3.57 -2.06
CA LEU A 241 13.68 3.03 -1.71
C LEU A 241 12.75 4.20 -1.36
N ALA A 242 11.66 4.33 -2.09
CA ALA A 242 10.59 5.30 -1.85
C ALA A 242 9.29 4.56 -1.52
N VAL A 243 8.68 4.87 -0.37
CA VAL A 243 7.43 4.23 0.09
C VAL A 243 6.43 5.30 0.49
N ILE A 244 5.27 5.32 -0.17
CA ILE A 244 4.11 6.13 0.19
C ILE A 244 3.18 5.30 1.05
N THR A 245 2.70 5.85 2.15
CA THR A 245 1.73 5.25 3.06
C THR A 245 0.53 6.17 3.23
N PHE A 246 -0.68 5.62 3.46
CA PHE A 246 -1.92 6.40 3.57
C PHE A 246 -2.58 6.34 4.94
N HIS A 247 -2.12 5.48 5.84
CA HIS A 247 -2.62 5.45 7.22
C HIS A 247 -1.50 5.21 8.25
N SER A 248 -1.86 5.46 9.52
CA SER A 248 -0.94 5.44 10.66
C SER A 248 -0.20 4.10 10.86
N LEU A 249 -0.87 2.98 10.58
CA LEU A 249 -0.31 1.64 10.80
C LEU A 249 0.78 1.32 9.78
N GLU A 250 0.53 1.58 8.49
CA GLU A 250 1.55 1.45 7.44
C GLU A 250 2.77 2.32 7.75
N ASP A 251 2.53 3.62 8.00
CA ASP A 251 3.61 4.58 8.29
C ASP A 251 4.45 4.16 9.51
N ARG A 252 3.79 3.58 10.52
CA ARG A 252 4.46 3.07 11.73
C ARG A 252 5.38 1.89 11.43
N ILE A 253 4.91 0.93 10.60
CA ILE A 253 5.69 -0.25 10.20
C ILE A 253 6.88 0.21 9.34
N VAL A 254 6.62 0.93 8.25
CA VAL A 254 7.67 1.41 7.34
C VAL A 254 8.72 2.22 8.09
N LYS A 255 8.30 3.16 8.96
CA LYS A 255 9.21 3.96 9.79
C LYS A 255 10.11 3.07 10.66
N ARG A 256 9.53 2.09 11.38
CA ARG A 256 10.26 1.22 12.30
C ARG A 256 11.25 0.34 11.56
N GLU A 257 10.85 -0.28 10.46
CA GLU A 257 11.71 -1.14 9.65
C GLU A 257 12.87 -0.34 9.03
N LEU A 258 12.62 0.82 8.44
CA LEU A 258 13.66 1.67 7.88
C LEU A 258 14.62 2.18 8.96
N GLN A 259 14.12 2.52 10.16
CA GLN A 259 14.97 2.89 11.30
C GLN A 259 15.84 1.71 11.75
N ALA A 260 15.28 0.50 11.81
CA ALA A 260 16.03 -0.71 12.19
C ALA A 260 17.15 -1.02 11.18
N LEU A 261 16.87 -0.84 9.87
CA LEU A 261 17.85 -1.01 8.79
C LEU A 261 18.94 0.09 8.80
N ALA A 262 18.59 1.29 9.24
CA ALA A 262 19.52 2.42 9.35
C ALA A 262 20.30 2.43 10.67
N THR A 263 19.94 1.58 11.63
CA THR A 263 20.61 1.50 12.92
C THR A 263 21.88 0.65 12.81
N GLY A 264 23.02 1.24 13.11
CA GLY A 264 24.30 0.56 13.19
C GLY A 264 24.52 -0.18 14.51
N CYS A 265 25.68 0.05 15.11
CA CYS A 265 26.06 -0.55 16.39
C CYS A 265 24.97 -0.36 17.46
N THR A 266 24.64 -1.46 18.15
CA THR A 266 23.68 -1.49 19.28
C THR A 266 24.35 -1.87 20.60
N CYS A 267 25.68 -1.86 20.66
CA CYS A 267 26.42 -2.06 21.90
C CYS A 267 26.14 -0.94 22.91
N PRO A 268 26.18 -1.24 24.21
CA PRO A 268 26.13 -0.20 25.23
C PRO A 268 27.21 0.88 25.00
N PRO A 269 26.91 2.17 25.25
CA PRO A 269 27.87 3.27 25.02
C PRO A 269 29.18 3.11 25.82
N GLU A 270 29.16 2.37 26.95
CA GLU A 270 30.29 2.15 27.83
C GLU A 270 31.30 1.14 27.25
N PHE A 271 30.95 0.42 26.19
CA PHE A 271 31.87 -0.56 25.60
C PHE A 271 32.99 0.15 24.83
N PRO A 272 34.29 -0.10 25.16
CA PRO A 272 35.41 0.56 24.50
C PRO A 272 35.55 0.18 23.03
N VAL A 273 35.00 -0.98 22.63
CA VAL A 273 35.04 -1.49 21.25
C VAL A 273 33.69 -2.12 20.89
N CYS A 274 33.26 -1.88 19.68
CA CYS A 274 32.02 -2.51 19.14
C CYS A 274 32.25 -4.03 19.00
N VAL A 275 31.40 -4.81 19.70
CA VAL A 275 31.40 -6.29 19.63
C VAL A 275 30.25 -6.87 18.83
N CYS A 276 29.23 -6.07 18.47
CA CYS A 276 28.07 -6.57 17.73
C CYS A 276 28.28 -6.67 16.21
N GLY A 277 29.34 -6.02 15.68
CA GLY A 277 29.64 -6.01 14.24
C GLY A 277 28.53 -5.43 13.32
N LYS A 278 27.43 -4.92 13.90
CA LYS A 278 26.28 -4.43 13.14
C LYS A 278 26.62 -3.11 12.44
N LYS A 279 26.44 -3.09 11.13
CA LYS A 279 26.57 -1.90 10.29
C LYS A 279 25.19 -1.48 9.77
N PRO A 280 24.94 -0.18 9.57
CA PRO A 280 23.75 0.28 8.88
C PRO A 280 23.68 -0.37 7.49
N LYS A 281 22.52 -0.87 7.11
CA LYS A 281 22.27 -1.40 5.77
C LYS A 281 21.64 -0.35 4.86
N MET A 282 20.97 0.63 5.46
CA MET A 282 20.35 1.74 4.76
C MET A 282 20.65 3.07 5.48
N LYS A 283 20.58 4.16 4.74
CA LYS A 283 20.64 5.54 5.22
C LYS A 283 19.29 6.19 5.02
N LEU A 284 18.70 6.77 6.06
CA LEU A 284 17.46 7.53 5.95
C LEU A 284 17.73 8.84 5.19
N ILE A 285 17.09 9.01 4.04
CA ILE A 285 17.11 10.27 3.30
C ILE A 285 16.09 11.23 3.90
N THR A 286 14.91 10.74 4.28
CA THR A 286 13.89 11.52 4.96
C THR A 286 13.81 11.14 6.44
N ARG A 287 14.15 12.06 7.35
CA ARG A 287 13.92 11.87 8.80
C ARG A 287 12.45 12.04 9.16
N LYS A 288 11.79 13.03 8.56
CA LYS A 288 10.33 13.23 8.60
C LYS A 288 9.75 12.80 7.26
N PRO A 289 8.51 12.31 7.18
CA PRO A 289 7.90 11.99 5.91
C PRO A 289 7.70 13.28 5.10
N ILE A 290 7.83 13.18 3.78
CA ILE A 290 7.35 14.19 2.84
C ILE A 290 5.84 14.03 2.75
N VAL A 291 5.10 15.13 2.72
CA VAL A 291 3.63 15.17 2.62
C VAL A 291 3.23 16.10 1.48
N SER A 292 2.04 15.88 0.94
CA SER A 292 1.50 16.66 -0.16
C SER A 292 1.37 18.14 0.17
N GLY A 293 1.76 19.00 -0.77
CA GLY A 293 1.59 20.44 -0.69
C GLY A 293 0.13 20.87 -0.89
N GLU A 294 -0.17 22.15 -0.63
CA GLU A 294 -1.53 22.70 -0.76
C GLU A 294 -2.08 22.61 -2.18
N GLU A 295 -1.24 22.80 -3.19
CA GLU A 295 -1.63 22.68 -4.60
C GLU A 295 -2.13 21.28 -4.93
N GLU A 296 -1.35 20.26 -4.57
CA GLU A 296 -1.74 18.86 -4.78
C GLU A 296 -3.01 18.51 -3.98
N LEU A 297 -3.15 19.00 -2.74
CA LEU A 297 -4.33 18.71 -1.92
C LEU A 297 -5.62 19.31 -2.50
N ASN A 298 -5.53 20.44 -3.19
CA ASN A 298 -6.67 21.06 -3.87
C ASN A 298 -7.09 20.24 -5.12
N GLU A 299 -6.12 19.70 -5.84
CA GLU A 299 -6.38 18.88 -7.04
C GLU A 299 -6.70 17.42 -6.71
N ASN A 300 -6.04 16.85 -5.70
CA ASN A 300 -6.18 15.45 -5.28
C ASN A 300 -6.40 15.33 -3.76
N PRO A 301 -7.64 15.43 -3.27
CA PRO A 301 -7.95 15.28 -1.83
C PRO A 301 -7.53 13.93 -1.23
N ARG A 302 -7.31 12.89 -2.05
CA ARG A 302 -6.83 11.57 -1.60
C ARG A 302 -5.39 11.61 -1.10
N ALA A 303 -4.60 12.57 -1.55
CA ALA A 303 -3.23 12.80 -1.11
C ALA A 303 -3.10 13.30 0.36
N ARG A 304 -4.22 13.70 0.99
CA ARG A 304 -4.21 14.29 2.35
C ARG A 304 -3.52 13.45 3.40
N SER A 305 -3.62 12.13 3.31
CA SER A 305 -3.04 11.21 4.30
C SER A 305 -1.71 10.62 3.85
N ALA A 306 -1.27 10.95 2.64
CA ALA A 306 -0.06 10.42 2.04
C ALA A 306 1.19 10.87 2.81
N LYS A 307 2.13 9.93 2.99
CA LYS A 307 3.43 10.16 3.62
C LYS A 307 4.50 9.39 2.86
N LEU A 308 5.38 10.10 2.19
CA LEU A 308 6.52 9.50 1.51
C LEU A 308 7.71 9.39 2.46
N ARG A 309 8.27 8.18 2.56
CA ARG A 309 9.54 7.90 3.24
C ARG A 309 10.56 7.37 2.24
N VAL A 310 11.79 7.85 2.40
CA VAL A 310 12.89 7.55 1.48
C VAL A 310 14.11 7.10 2.26
N ALA A 311 14.71 6.00 1.79
CA ALA A 311 15.98 5.49 2.29
C ALA A 311 16.90 5.09 1.13
N GLU A 312 18.21 5.09 1.36
CA GLU A 312 19.24 4.74 0.39
C GLU A 312 20.01 3.52 0.90
N LYS A 313 20.31 2.59 0.05
CA LYS A 313 21.16 1.43 0.36
C LYS A 313 22.61 1.87 0.58
N CYS A 314 23.22 1.41 1.71
CA CYS A 314 24.64 1.66 2.03
C CYS A 314 25.59 0.89 1.14
#